data_bbe530379b9c64c212563fefb18dedf5
#
_entry.id   bbe530379b9c64c212563fefb18dedf5
#
_cell.length_a   1.000
_cell.length_b   1.000
_cell.length_c   1.000
_cell.angle_alpha   90.00
_cell.angle_beta   90.00
_cell.angle_gamma   90.00
#
_symmetry.space_group_name_H-M   'P 1'
#
loop_
_entity.id
_entity.type
_entity.pdbx_description
1 polymer ?
#
loop_
_entity_poly.entity_id
_entity_poly.type
_entity_poly.pdbx_seq_one_letter_code
_entity_poly.pdbx_strand_id
1 'polypeptide(L)'
;MEGNHIAMSFASRPLKSDRMILLAPRFGDWHASFDSVEVDAIHHRHLLAEAQRLRARIYLQDGAIQRGQLSPDGRFVHSHDDHSWHLLLLDAYGRVSGCARYRLHNHHVSFSELGVSTSALARCLNWGESLRHAVESKRAEARRRGYVYAELGGWALIEEMRHTREMLRLPMYICGLMKMFGGALAVSTATIRNRSSSILRKLGGHRLHWGDIEFPTYYDPQYACHMEVLGFDSDFPNPKYTSWIQECHRRLRHIAVVCGGYCEDWKGPISTRIRTHFEKQQQKPLVGERLSSSDLYSRCGERP
;
A
#
# COMPACT_ATOMS: atom_id res chain seq x y z
N MET A 1 -12.61 43.00 9.62
CA MET A 1 -11.82 42.18 8.63
C MET A 1 -12.43 40.77 8.60
N GLU A 2 -13.39 40.61 7.72
CA GLU A 2 -14.14 39.34 7.58
C GLU A 2 -13.32 38.33 6.81
N GLY A 3 -12.97 37.26 7.50
CA GLY A 3 -12.28 36.14 6.89
C GLY A 3 -13.20 35.34 5.96
N ASN A 4 -12.98 35.47 4.67
CA ASN A 4 -13.65 34.68 3.63
C ASN A 4 -13.35 33.20 3.83
N HIS A 5 -14.23 32.49 4.54
CA HIS A 5 -14.28 31.03 4.56
C HIS A 5 -14.77 30.54 3.18
N ILE A 6 -13.84 30.29 2.27
CA ILE A 6 -14.16 29.55 1.04
C ILE A 6 -14.51 28.12 1.47
N ALA A 7 -15.79 27.85 1.62
CA ALA A 7 -16.34 26.51 1.71
C ALA A 7 -15.99 25.77 0.40
N MET A 8 -14.97 24.92 0.44
CA MET A 8 -14.61 24.08 -0.70
C MET A 8 -15.67 22.98 -0.83
N SER A 9 -16.68 23.24 -1.67
CA SER A 9 -17.65 22.23 -2.09
C SER A 9 -16.94 21.14 -2.92
N PHE A 10 -17.05 19.87 -2.50
CA PHE A 10 -16.69 18.70 -3.30
C PHE A 10 -17.61 18.52 -4.54
N ALA A 11 -18.63 19.37 -4.68
CA ALA A 11 -19.63 19.28 -5.74
C ALA A 11 -19.19 19.87 -7.09
N SER A 12 -17.97 20.38 -7.24
CA SER A 12 -17.51 20.93 -8.50
C SER A 12 -16.83 19.86 -9.36
N ARG A 13 -17.56 19.40 -10.35
CA ARG A 13 -17.26 18.53 -11.49
C ARG A 13 -16.42 17.31 -11.14
N PRO A 14 -16.97 16.08 -11.26
CA PRO A 14 -16.11 14.91 -11.39
C PRO A 14 -15.20 15.17 -12.58
N LEU A 15 -13.89 15.26 -12.35
CA LEU A 15 -12.91 15.04 -13.41
C LEU A 15 -13.37 13.77 -14.11
N LYS A 16 -13.48 13.78 -15.45
CA LYS A 16 -13.98 12.67 -16.25
C LYS A 16 -13.45 11.36 -15.70
N SER A 17 -14.32 10.67 -14.94
CA SER A 17 -14.25 9.31 -14.40
C SER A 17 -12.87 8.74 -14.04
N ASP A 18 -12.16 9.34 -13.07
CA ASP A 18 -11.10 8.60 -12.38
C ASP A 18 -11.75 7.59 -11.45
N ARG A 19 -11.80 6.37 -11.90
CA ARG A 19 -12.30 5.25 -11.11
C ARG A 19 -11.25 4.84 -10.10
N MET A 20 -11.64 4.70 -8.84
CA MET A 20 -10.77 4.18 -7.79
C MET A 20 -10.98 2.67 -7.63
N ILE A 21 -9.89 1.94 -7.49
CA ILE A 21 -9.88 0.49 -7.21
C ILE A 21 -8.98 0.23 -6.02
N LEU A 22 -9.34 -0.74 -5.21
CA LEU A 22 -8.54 -1.25 -4.12
C LEU A 22 -8.09 -2.68 -4.44
N LEU A 23 -6.77 -2.92 -4.51
CA LEU A 23 -6.24 -4.28 -4.57
C LEU A 23 -6.05 -4.80 -3.16
N ALA A 24 -6.63 -5.95 -2.86
CA ALA A 24 -6.39 -6.65 -1.62
C ALA A 24 -4.99 -7.29 -1.61
N PRO A 25 -4.37 -7.51 -0.42
CA PRO A 25 -3.19 -8.33 -0.31
C PRO A 25 -3.43 -9.70 -0.95
N ARG A 26 -2.42 -10.20 -1.65
CA ARG A 26 -2.48 -11.53 -2.26
C ARG A 26 -2.46 -12.65 -1.20
N PHE A 27 -1.82 -12.36 -0.06
CA PHE A 27 -1.67 -13.27 1.06
C PHE A 27 -2.08 -12.56 2.34
N GLY A 28 -2.78 -13.26 3.22
CA GLY A 28 -3.21 -12.79 4.53
C GLY A 28 -4.72 -12.67 4.66
N ASP A 29 -5.18 -12.75 5.90
CA ASP A 29 -6.58 -12.55 6.24
C ASP A 29 -6.88 -11.05 6.33
N TRP A 30 -8.01 -10.66 5.78
CA TRP A 30 -8.49 -9.29 5.91
C TRP A 30 -10.01 -9.27 6.16
N HIS A 31 -10.39 -8.56 7.19
CA HIS A 31 -11.77 -8.39 7.60
C HIS A 31 -12.20 -6.95 7.34
N ALA A 32 -12.82 -6.71 6.21
CA ALA A 32 -13.46 -5.43 5.94
C ALA A 32 -14.72 -5.66 5.10
N SER A 33 -15.75 -4.88 5.38
CA SER A 33 -17.00 -4.95 4.63
C SER A 33 -16.90 -4.05 3.41
N PHE A 34 -16.76 -4.64 2.23
CA PHE A 34 -16.84 -3.98 0.94
C PHE A 34 -18.08 -4.46 0.18
N ASP A 35 -18.75 -3.55 -0.53
CA ASP A 35 -19.97 -3.87 -1.28
C ASP A 35 -19.68 -4.65 -2.56
N SER A 36 -18.47 -4.53 -3.11
CA SER A 36 -18.07 -5.17 -4.36
C SER A 36 -16.67 -5.73 -4.26
N VAL A 37 -16.55 -7.05 -4.35
CA VAL A 37 -15.27 -7.76 -4.39
C VAL A 37 -15.25 -8.65 -5.63
N GLU A 38 -14.23 -8.47 -6.44
CA GLU A 38 -13.91 -9.29 -7.61
C GLU A 38 -12.72 -10.19 -7.26
N VAL A 39 -12.87 -11.50 -7.42
CA VAL A 39 -11.76 -12.45 -7.27
C VAL A 39 -11.25 -12.81 -8.65
N ASP A 40 -10.20 -12.16 -9.08
CA ASP A 40 -9.54 -12.39 -10.36
C ASP A 40 -8.03 -12.21 -10.22
N ALA A 41 -7.31 -13.33 -10.18
CA ALA A 41 -5.86 -13.34 -10.02
C ALA A 41 -5.11 -12.74 -11.22
N ILE A 42 -5.69 -12.79 -12.43
CA ILE A 42 -5.08 -12.24 -13.63
C ILE A 42 -5.23 -10.73 -13.61
N HIS A 43 -6.44 -10.24 -13.36
CA HIS A 43 -6.74 -8.80 -13.24
C HIS A 43 -5.94 -8.16 -12.09
N HIS A 44 -5.91 -8.80 -10.92
CA HIS A 44 -5.12 -8.34 -9.78
C HIS A 44 -3.63 -8.18 -10.14
N ARG A 45 -3.01 -9.21 -10.73
CA ARG A 45 -1.59 -9.15 -11.15
C ARG A 45 -1.34 -8.07 -12.18
N HIS A 46 -2.28 -7.90 -13.14
CA HIS A 46 -2.18 -6.86 -14.15
C HIS A 46 -2.18 -5.47 -13.51
N LEU A 47 -3.15 -5.16 -12.66
CA LEU A 47 -3.26 -3.86 -11.99
C LEU A 47 -2.07 -3.60 -11.05
N LEU A 48 -1.59 -4.62 -10.33
CA LEU A 48 -0.39 -4.49 -9.50
C LEU A 48 0.84 -4.18 -10.35
N ALA A 49 1.02 -4.86 -11.49
CA ALA A 49 2.12 -4.59 -12.41
C ALA A 49 2.04 -3.17 -12.99
N GLU A 50 0.85 -2.66 -13.31
CA GLU A 50 0.66 -1.28 -13.76
C GLU A 50 1.03 -0.26 -12.67
N ALA A 51 0.66 -0.51 -11.41
CA ALA A 51 1.05 0.33 -10.28
C ALA A 51 2.58 0.32 -10.08
N GLN A 52 3.23 -0.83 -10.25
CA GLN A 52 4.68 -0.97 -10.17
C GLN A 52 5.38 -0.24 -11.33
N ARG A 53 4.83 -0.27 -12.56
CA ARG A 53 5.33 0.51 -13.70
C ARG A 53 5.13 2.01 -13.50
N LEU A 54 3.99 2.42 -12.96
CA LEU A 54 3.77 3.83 -12.61
C LEU A 54 4.82 4.31 -11.61
N ARG A 55 5.06 3.57 -10.52
CA ARG A 55 6.10 3.91 -9.54
C ARG A 55 7.48 3.98 -10.19
N ALA A 56 7.82 2.99 -11.03
CA ALA A 56 9.09 2.96 -11.76
C ALA A 56 9.30 4.25 -12.57
N ARG A 57 8.31 4.61 -13.39
CA ARG A 57 8.36 5.82 -14.22
C ARG A 57 8.53 7.08 -13.38
N ILE A 58 7.66 7.26 -12.38
CA ILE A 58 7.64 8.46 -11.55
C ILE A 58 8.91 8.59 -10.71
N TYR A 59 9.37 7.50 -10.09
CA TYR A 59 10.55 7.54 -9.24
C TYR A 59 11.85 7.70 -10.05
N LEU A 60 11.91 7.19 -11.30
CA LEU A 60 13.01 7.50 -12.22
C LEU A 60 13.02 8.96 -12.62
N GLN A 61 11.87 9.53 -13.00
CA GLN A 61 11.75 10.95 -13.34
C GLN A 61 12.16 11.86 -12.19
N ASP A 62 11.79 11.48 -10.98
CA ASP A 62 12.14 12.22 -9.77
C ASP A 62 13.60 11.98 -9.33
N GLY A 63 14.34 11.11 -10.00
CA GLY A 63 15.71 10.73 -9.61
C GLY A 63 15.77 10.00 -8.25
N ALA A 64 14.65 9.38 -7.85
CA ALA A 64 14.54 8.64 -6.59
C ALA A 64 15.04 7.20 -6.71
N ILE A 65 15.09 6.65 -7.90
CA ILE A 65 15.64 5.31 -8.18
C ILE A 65 16.47 5.34 -9.46
N GLN A 66 17.24 4.28 -9.67
CA GLN A 66 18.05 4.07 -10.88
C GLN A 66 17.46 2.92 -11.71
N ARG A 67 17.77 2.90 -13.02
CA ARG A 67 17.29 1.85 -13.93
C ARG A 67 17.66 0.43 -13.50
N GLY A 68 18.83 0.25 -12.89
CA GLY A 68 19.29 -1.05 -12.37
C GLY A 68 18.45 -1.60 -11.21
N GLN A 69 17.55 -0.80 -10.60
CA GLN A 69 16.64 -1.23 -9.55
C GLN A 69 15.29 -1.75 -10.09
N LEU A 70 15.10 -1.70 -11.41
CA LEU A 70 13.89 -2.19 -12.06
C LEU A 70 14.02 -3.68 -12.42
N SER A 71 12.87 -4.36 -12.41
CA SER A 71 12.77 -5.70 -13.00
C SER A 71 12.98 -5.64 -14.53
N PRO A 72 13.29 -6.78 -15.18
CA PRO A 72 13.51 -6.83 -16.64
C PRO A 72 12.35 -6.27 -17.47
N ASP A 73 11.12 -6.35 -16.96
CA ASP A 73 9.90 -5.82 -17.59
C ASP A 73 9.55 -4.37 -17.16
N GLY A 74 10.53 -3.66 -16.56
CA GLY A 74 10.45 -2.22 -16.26
C GLY A 74 9.62 -1.84 -15.04
N ARG A 75 9.38 -2.76 -14.10
CA ARG A 75 8.63 -2.51 -12.87
C ARG A 75 9.56 -2.18 -11.69
N PHE A 76 9.14 -1.28 -10.83
CA PHE A 76 9.73 -1.12 -9.50
C PHE A 76 8.96 -1.97 -8.51
N VAL A 77 9.44 -3.19 -8.31
CA VAL A 77 8.85 -4.22 -7.44
C VAL A 77 9.37 -4.05 -6.02
N HIS A 78 8.47 -4.02 -5.06
CA HIS A 78 8.83 -4.03 -3.65
C HIS A 78 8.46 -5.38 -3.03
N SER A 79 9.31 -5.95 -2.18
CA SER A 79 9.08 -7.24 -1.52
C SER A 79 7.76 -7.35 -0.75
N HIS A 80 7.21 -6.20 -0.37
CA HIS A 80 5.97 -6.11 0.40
C HIS A 80 4.72 -5.88 -0.44
N ASP A 81 4.83 -5.81 -1.77
CA ASP A 81 3.68 -5.48 -2.62
C ASP A 81 2.57 -6.52 -2.52
N ASP A 82 2.91 -7.82 -2.55
CA ASP A 82 1.91 -8.90 -2.45
C ASP A 82 1.22 -9.00 -1.08
N HIS A 83 1.79 -8.37 -0.04
CA HIS A 83 1.25 -8.35 1.33
C HIS A 83 0.62 -7.00 1.69
N SER A 84 0.31 -6.18 0.71
CA SER A 84 -0.18 -4.81 0.92
C SER A 84 -1.48 -4.57 0.20
N TRP A 85 -2.31 -3.70 0.78
CA TRP A 85 -3.39 -3.05 0.06
C TRP A 85 -2.81 -2.00 -0.89
N HIS A 86 -3.32 -1.95 -2.13
CA HIS A 86 -2.95 -0.90 -3.09
C HIS A 86 -4.20 -0.14 -3.50
N LEU A 87 -4.23 1.14 -3.19
CA LEU A 87 -5.25 2.05 -3.65
C LEU A 87 -4.80 2.63 -4.99
N LEU A 88 -5.60 2.41 -6.04
CA LEU A 88 -5.30 2.80 -7.41
C LEU A 88 -6.30 3.82 -7.93
N LEU A 89 -5.81 4.84 -8.63
CA LEU A 89 -6.61 5.69 -9.49
C LEU A 89 -6.45 5.23 -10.93
N LEU A 90 -7.57 4.99 -11.61
CA LEU A 90 -7.59 4.65 -13.04
C LEU A 90 -8.08 5.84 -13.85
N ASP A 91 -7.42 6.11 -14.96
CA ASP A 91 -7.88 7.10 -15.94
C ASP A 91 -9.11 6.60 -16.72
N ALA A 92 -9.61 7.42 -17.63
CA ALA A 92 -10.78 7.09 -18.47
C ALA A 92 -10.59 5.86 -19.37
N TYR A 93 -9.32 5.44 -19.58
CA TYR A 93 -8.96 4.27 -20.37
C TYR A 93 -8.64 3.04 -19.50
N GLY A 94 -8.86 3.12 -18.19
CA GLY A 94 -8.58 2.03 -17.24
C GLY A 94 -7.10 1.87 -16.88
N ARG A 95 -6.20 2.80 -17.24
CA ARG A 95 -4.78 2.75 -16.91
C ARG A 95 -4.52 3.36 -15.54
N VAL A 96 -3.56 2.82 -14.81
CA VAL A 96 -3.20 3.35 -13.48
C VAL A 96 -2.52 4.71 -13.60
N SER A 97 -3.19 5.75 -13.10
CA SER A 97 -2.75 7.15 -13.06
C SER A 97 -2.22 7.58 -11.68
N GLY A 98 -2.57 6.84 -10.65
CA GLY A 98 -2.10 7.05 -9.29
C GLY A 98 -2.13 5.77 -8.46
N CYS A 99 -1.22 5.66 -7.51
CA CYS A 99 -1.21 4.55 -6.56
C CYS A 99 -0.69 4.98 -5.18
N ALA A 100 -1.16 4.29 -4.14
CA ALA A 100 -0.61 4.33 -2.80
C ALA A 100 -0.72 2.96 -2.16
N ARG A 101 0.22 2.62 -1.28
CA ARG A 101 0.29 1.34 -0.59
C ARG A 101 0.01 1.50 0.89
N TYR A 102 -0.77 0.56 1.43
CA TYR A 102 -1.09 0.44 2.84
C TYR A 102 -0.83 -1.00 3.28
N ARG A 103 0.17 -1.20 4.15
CA ARG A 103 0.55 -2.52 4.65
C ARG A 103 0.15 -2.65 6.10
N LEU A 104 -0.69 -3.62 6.38
CA LEU A 104 -1.07 -4.02 7.74
C LEU A 104 -0.03 -4.98 8.30
N HIS A 105 0.21 -4.86 9.59
CA HIS A 105 1.09 -5.76 10.32
C HIS A 105 0.35 -6.40 11.49
N ASN A 106 0.63 -7.67 11.72
CA ASN A 106 0.20 -8.30 12.95
C ASN A 106 0.98 -7.73 14.16
N HIS A 107 0.48 -7.96 15.36
CA HIS A 107 1.10 -7.42 16.58
C HIS A 107 2.46 -8.04 16.94
N HIS A 108 2.84 -9.13 16.27
CA HIS A 108 4.10 -9.86 16.53
C HIS A 108 5.20 -9.55 15.51
N VAL A 109 4.90 -8.72 14.49
CA VAL A 109 5.91 -8.32 13.50
C VAL A 109 7.16 -7.78 14.20
N SER A 110 8.34 -8.24 13.83
CA SER A 110 9.60 -7.70 14.35
C SER A 110 9.94 -6.37 13.64
N PHE A 111 10.78 -5.54 14.29
CA PHE A 111 11.24 -4.30 13.66
C PHE A 111 11.94 -4.56 12.32
N SER A 112 12.73 -5.64 12.23
CA SER A 112 13.47 -6.00 11.01
C SER A 112 12.58 -6.36 9.80
N GLU A 113 11.32 -6.74 10.03
CA GLU A 113 10.34 -7.04 8.97
C GLU A 113 9.61 -5.80 8.46
N LEU A 114 9.76 -4.67 9.16
CA LEU A 114 9.15 -3.40 8.75
C LEU A 114 9.99 -2.73 7.67
N GLY A 115 9.34 -2.07 6.72
CA GLY A 115 10.02 -1.30 5.67
C GLY A 115 10.87 -0.16 6.23
N VAL A 116 10.42 0.47 7.33
CA VAL A 116 11.18 1.53 8.00
C VAL A 116 12.54 1.07 8.50
N SER A 117 12.72 -0.22 8.81
CA SER A 117 13.99 -0.79 9.27
C SER A 117 15.10 -0.71 8.20
N THR A 118 14.71 -0.61 6.92
CA THR A 118 15.67 -0.50 5.81
C THR A 118 16.08 0.94 5.49
N SER A 119 15.51 1.93 6.17
CA SER A 119 15.87 3.35 5.99
C SER A 119 17.31 3.64 6.42
N ALA A 120 17.92 4.65 5.83
CA ALA A 120 19.24 5.11 6.25
C ALA A 120 19.25 5.57 7.72
N LEU A 121 18.13 6.11 8.22
CA LEU A 121 17.99 6.48 9.63
C LEU A 121 18.04 5.27 10.56
N ALA A 122 17.40 4.15 10.17
CA ALA A 122 17.44 2.92 10.96
C ALA A 122 18.85 2.30 11.04
N ARG A 123 19.68 2.53 10.04
CA ARG A 123 21.07 2.07 9.97
C ARG A 123 22.08 3.06 10.57
N CYS A 124 21.63 4.23 11.00
CA CYS A 124 22.49 5.23 11.60
C CYS A 124 22.85 4.84 13.03
N LEU A 125 24.14 4.86 13.37
CA LEU A 125 24.64 4.50 14.71
C LEU A 125 24.00 5.34 15.82
N ASN A 126 23.75 6.62 15.55
CA ASN A 126 23.21 7.55 16.56
C ASN A 126 21.68 7.47 16.72
N TRP A 127 20.97 6.96 15.69
CA TRP A 127 19.52 7.05 15.65
C TRP A 127 18.79 5.73 15.50
N GLY A 128 19.48 4.69 15.00
CA GLY A 128 18.85 3.43 14.63
C GLY A 128 18.17 2.74 15.81
N GLU A 129 18.83 2.71 16.96
CA GLU A 129 18.26 2.08 18.16
C GLU A 129 17.07 2.88 18.72
N SER A 130 17.20 4.21 18.81
CA SER A 130 16.10 5.09 19.23
C SER A 130 14.90 4.95 18.28
N LEU A 131 15.13 4.84 16.97
CA LEU A 131 14.06 4.63 15.98
C LEU A 131 13.38 3.28 16.19
N ARG A 132 14.16 2.22 16.45
CA ARG A 132 13.61 0.91 16.78
C ARG A 132 12.69 0.98 17.99
N HIS A 133 13.16 1.58 19.09
CA HIS A 133 12.36 1.75 20.30
C HIS A 133 11.09 2.58 20.07
N ALA A 134 11.17 3.67 19.31
CA ALA A 134 10.00 4.49 18.97
C ALA A 134 8.95 3.68 18.21
N VAL A 135 9.38 2.91 17.21
CA VAL A 135 8.49 2.07 16.39
C VAL A 135 7.89 0.94 17.22
N GLU A 136 8.70 0.25 18.04
CA GLU A 136 8.22 -0.83 18.94
C GLU A 136 7.23 -0.29 19.97
N SER A 137 7.47 0.91 20.53
CA SER A 137 6.54 1.58 21.45
C SER A 137 5.20 1.90 20.78
N LYS A 138 5.22 2.44 19.55
CA LYS A 138 4.01 2.71 18.79
C LYS A 138 3.24 1.44 18.43
N ARG A 139 3.94 0.37 18.11
CA ARG A 139 3.34 -0.95 17.89
C ARG A 139 2.69 -1.50 19.15
N ALA A 140 3.38 -1.41 20.29
CA ALA A 140 2.82 -1.81 21.59
C ALA A 140 1.60 -0.94 21.97
N GLU A 141 1.62 0.35 21.68
CA GLU A 141 0.48 1.24 21.86
C GLU A 141 -0.70 0.82 20.98
N ALA A 142 -0.48 0.54 19.69
CA ALA A 142 -1.52 0.04 18.79
C ALA A 142 -2.18 -1.22 19.37
N ARG A 143 -1.38 -2.19 19.83
CA ARG A 143 -1.90 -3.41 20.47
C ARG A 143 -2.75 -3.11 21.70
N ARG A 144 -2.32 -2.20 22.59
CA ARG A 144 -3.08 -1.84 23.81
C ARG A 144 -4.43 -1.18 23.46
N ARG A 145 -4.48 -0.43 22.37
CA ARG A 145 -5.69 0.25 21.89
C ARG A 145 -6.60 -0.65 21.05
N GLY A 146 -6.18 -1.89 20.76
CA GLY A 146 -6.89 -2.77 19.82
C GLY A 146 -6.83 -2.29 18.37
N TYR A 147 -5.80 -1.49 18.02
CA TYR A 147 -5.57 -0.94 16.69
C TYR A 147 -4.58 -1.79 15.92
N VAL A 148 -4.67 -1.72 14.60
CA VAL A 148 -3.62 -2.28 13.75
C VAL A 148 -2.38 -1.39 13.73
N TYR A 149 -1.22 -1.98 13.52
CA TYR A 149 -0.02 -1.24 13.17
C TYR A 149 0.19 -1.31 11.66
N ALA A 150 0.52 -0.19 11.01
CA ALA A 150 0.60 -0.15 9.56
C ALA A 150 1.80 0.65 9.03
N GLU A 151 2.18 0.36 7.78
CA GLU A 151 3.12 1.16 7.02
C GLU A 151 2.44 1.76 5.79
N LEU A 152 2.67 3.06 5.60
CA LEU A 152 2.17 3.82 4.46
C LEU A 152 3.32 4.07 3.48
N GLY A 153 3.07 3.90 2.18
CA GLY A 153 4.11 4.13 1.19
C GLY A 153 3.65 3.92 -0.25
N GLY A 154 4.61 3.79 -1.17
CA GLY A 154 4.34 3.48 -2.58
C GLY A 154 3.49 4.53 -3.30
N TRP A 155 3.48 5.76 -2.81
CA TRP A 155 2.68 6.84 -3.36
C TRP A 155 3.33 7.40 -4.63
N ALA A 156 2.61 7.29 -5.75
CA ALA A 156 3.00 7.87 -7.03
C ALA A 156 1.76 8.39 -7.77
N LEU A 157 1.91 9.49 -8.47
CA LEU A 157 0.89 10.12 -9.31
C LEU A 157 1.53 10.54 -10.63
N ILE A 158 0.77 10.43 -11.73
CA ILE A 158 1.18 11.06 -13.00
C ILE A 158 1.32 12.58 -12.82
N GLU A 159 2.11 13.20 -13.69
CA GLU A 159 2.47 14.61 -13.54
C GLU A 159 1.25 15.53 -13.59
N GLU A 160 0.29 15.24 -14.46
CA GLU A 160 -0.94 16.03 -14.64
C GLU A 160 -1.82 16.10 -13.38
N MET A 161 -1.67 15.11 -12.48
CA MET A 161 -2.38 15.10 -11.19
C MET A 161 -1.58 15.75 -10.05
N ARG A 162 -0.28 15.94 -10.25
CA ARG A 162 0.57 16.65 -9.30
C ARG A 162 0.14 18.10 -9.21
N HIS A 163 0.17 18.84 -8.30
CA HIS A 163 -0.25 20.25 -8.19
C HIS A 163 -1.77 20.49 -8.31
N THR A 164 -2.58 19.44 -8.41
CA THR A 164 -4.04 19.51 -8.34
C THR A 164 -4.54 19.02 -6.97
N ARG A 165 -5.84 19.14 -6.72
CA ARG A 165 -6.48 18.60 -5.50
C ARG A 165 -6.41 17.06 -5.46
N GLU A 166 -6.23 16.41 -6.59
CA GLU A 166 -6.12 14.94 -6.70
C GLU A 166 -4.88 14.40 -5.97
N MET A 167 -3.83 15.21 -5.79
CA MET A 167 -2.67 14.80 -5.00
C MET A 167 -3.02 14.47 -3.54
N LEU A 168 -4.09 15.06 -2.97
CA LEU A 168 -4.53 14.76 -1.61
C LEU A 168 -5.47 13.55 -1.53
N ARG A 169 -6.04 13.14 -2.68
CA ARG A 169 -7.09 12.13 -2.72
C ARG A 169 -6.60 10.78 -2.20
N LEU A 170 -5.52 10.24 -2.76
CA LEU A 170 -4.97 8.95 -2.31
C LEU A 170 -4.58 8.95 -0.82
N PRO A 171 -3.80 9.93 -0.30
CA PRO A 171 -3.48 9.96 1.12
C PRO A 171 -4.71 10.09 2.04
N MET A 172 -5.74 10.86 1.65
CA MET A 172 -6.98 10.94 2.43
C MET A 172 -7.74 9.60 2.47
N TYR A 173 -7.77 8.87 1.35
CA TYR A 173 -8.36 7.53 1.34
C TYR A 173 -7.54 6.53 2.15
N ILE A 174 -6.21 6.65 2.18
CA ILE A 174 -5.37 5.86 3.10
C ILE A 174 -5.73 6.16 4.57
N CYS A 175 -5.93 7.42 4.94
CA CYS A 175 -6.43 7.76 6.28
C CYS A 175 -7.83 7.17 6.55
N GLY A 176 -8.68 7.10 5.53
CA GLY A 176 -9.96 6.43 5.59
C GLY A 176 -9.84 4.91 5.81
N LEU A 177 -8.88 4.26 5.14
CA LEU A 177 -8.58 2.83 5.34
C LEU A 177 -8.13 2.54 6.78
N MET A 178 -7.30 3.40 7.39
CA MET A 178 -6.91 3.26 8.78
C MET A 178 -8.13 3.16 9.72
N LYS A 179 -9.17 3.96 9.46
CA LYS A 179 -10.43 3.89 10.21
C LYS A 179 -11.27 2.67 9.86
N MET A 180 -11.29 2.26 8.60
CA MET A 180 -12.05 1.10 8.12
C MET A 180 -11.55 -0.21 8.75
N PHE A 181 -10.26 -0.31 9.03
CA PHE A 181 -9.67 -1.46 9.73
C PHE A 181 -9.71 -1.35 11.27
N GLY A 182 -10.61 -0.54 11.82
CA GLY A 182 -10.84 -0.44 13.27
C GLY A 182 -9.92 0.51 14.02
N GLY A 183 -9.18 1.36 13.31
CA GLY A 183 -8.18 2.26 13.85
C GLY A 183 -6.76 1.75 13.63
N ALA A 184 -5.82 2.68 13.47
CA ALA A 184 -4.43 2.36 13.21
C ALA A 184 -3.47 3.38 13.81
N LEU A 185 -2.32 2.89 14.27
CA LEU A 185 -1.09 3.66 14.35
C LEU A 185 -0.22 3.26 13.16
N ALA A 186 0.32 4.23 12.44
CA ALA A 186 1.09 3.94 11.24
C ALA A 186 2.39 4.73 11.16
N VAL A 187 3.33 4.21 10.38
CA VAL A 187 4.60 4.86 10.07
C VAL A 187 4.77 4.99 8.56
N SER A 188 5.46 6.04 8.14
CA SER A 188 5.84 6.26 6.74
C SER A 188 7.21 6.92 6.68
N THR A 189 8.01 6.55 5.69
CA THR A 189 9.17 7.32 5.26
C THR A 189 8.77 8.19 4.08
N ALA A 190 8.94 9.50 4.19
CA ALA A 190 8.42 10.46 3.22
C ALA A 190 9.51 11.39 2.69
N THR A 191 9.55 11.58 1.37
CA THR A 191 10.52 12.47 0.72
C THR A 191 10.17 13.94 0.95
N ILE A 192 11.20 14.77 1.11
CA ILE A 192 11.06 16.23 1.22
C ILE A 192 11.01 16.85 -0.17
N ARG A 193 11.86 16.37 -1.10
CA ARG A 193 12.01 16.92 -2.45
C ARG A 193 10.67 17.15 -3.16
N ASN A 194 9.77 16.15 -3.13
CA ASN A 194 8.48 16.21 -3.83
C ASN A 194 7.32 16.62 -2.92
N ARG A 195 7.63 17.28 -1.77
CA ARG A 195 6.67 17.72 -0.77
C ARG A 195 5.80 16.62 -0.15
N SER A 196 6.13 15.33 -0.37
CA SER A 196 5.36 14.21 0.19
C SER A 196 5.24 14.32 1.70
N SER A 197 6.37 14.57 2.39
CA SER A 197 6.37 14.79 3.83
C SER A 197 5.43 15.95 4.23
N SER A 198 5.54 17.11 3.60
CA SER A 198 4.69 18.28 3.88
C SER A 198 3.20 17.99 3.68
N ILE A 199 2.84 17.23 2.63
CA ILE A 199 1.46 16.85 2.36
C ILE A 199 0.93 15.91 3.44
N LEU A 200 1.69 14.87 3.76
CA LEU A 200 1.32 13.89 4.78
C LEU A 200 1.18 14.52 6.16
N ARG A 201 2.05 15.46 6.51
CA ARG A 201 1.95 16.22 7.77
C ARG A 201 0.69 17.11 7.82
N LYS A 202 0.28 17.69 6.68
CA LYS A 202 -1.00 18.43 6.61
C LYS A 202 -2.22 17.54 6.87
N LEU A 203 -2.13 16.23 6.64
CA LEU A 203 -3.23 15.29 6.88
C LEU A 203 -3.25 14.72 8.31
N GLY A 204 -2.27 15.04 9.14
CA GLY A 204 -2.18 14.58 10.53
C GLY A 204 -0.92 13.77 10.83
N GLY A 205 -0.07 13.53 9.82
CA GLY A 205 1.25 12.98 10.06
C GLY A 205 2.11 13.93 10.90
N HIS A 206 2.90 13.40 11.79
CA HIS A 206 3.88 14.13 12.58
C HIS A 206 5.23 13.45 12.48
N ARG A 207 6.33 14.17 12.67
CA ARG A 207 7.62 13.51 12.78
C ARG A 207 7.58 12.54 13.95
N LEU A 208 8.11 11.37 13.72
CA LEU A 208 8.23 10.38 14.78
C LEU A 208 9.20 10.92 15.84
N HIS A 209 8.97 10.59 17.10
CA HIS A 209 9.81 10.97 18.23
C HIS A 209 9.99 9.77 19.18
N TRP A 210 11.05 9.83 19.97
CA TRP A 210 11.31 8.92 21.08
C TRP A 210 11.58 9.75 22.34
N GLY A 211 10.71 9.64 23.35
CA GLY A 211 10.67 10.59 24.45
C GLY A 211 10.44 12.02 23.90
N ASP A 212 11.25 12.96 24.35
CA ASP A 212 11.19 14.35 23.91
C ASP A 212 12.03 14.64 22.65
N ILE A 213 12.65 13.61 22.06
CA ILE A 213 13.57 13.76 20.92
C ILE A 213 12.81 13.43 19.64
N GLU A 214 12.63 14.45 18.78
CA GLU A 214 12.10 14.29 17.42
C GLU A 214 13.21 13.81 16.49
N PHE A 215 12.93 12.80 15.64
CA PHE A 215 13.90 12.32 14.67
C PHE A 215 14.22 13.38 13.62
N PRO A 216 15.50 13.53 13.27
CA PRO A 216 15.92 14.49 12.28
C PRO A 216 15.50 14.09 10.86
N THR A 217 15.50 15.05 9.98
CA THR A 217 15.59 14.81 8.54
C THR A 217 16.91 14.10 8.25
N TYR A 218 16.86 13.08 7.41
CA TYR A 218 18.02 12.27 7.03
C TYR A 218 18.13 12.13 5.51
N TYR A 219 19.34 12.01 5.02
CA TYR A 219 19.58 11.67 3.61
C TYR A 219 19.47 10.14 3.42
N ASP A 220 18.64 9.71 2.47
CA ASP A 220 18.52 8.31 2.11
C ASP A 220 19.17 8.08 0.72
N PRO A 221 20.28 7.32 0.64
CA PRO A 221 20.97 7.08 -0.62
C PRO A 221 20.15 6.22 -1.60
N GLN A 222 19.21 5.41 -1.09
CA GLN A 222 18.33 4.62 -1.97
C GLN A 222 17.44 5.51 -2.83
N TYR A 223 16.97 6.63 -2.26
CA TYR A 223 16.09 7.60 -2.93
C TYR A 223 16.81 8.88 -3.35
N ALA A 224 18.12 8.96 -3.11
CA ALA A 224 18.98 10.12 -3.41
C ALA A 224 18.37 11.45 -2.94
N CYS A 225 17.71 11.49 -1.78
CA CYS A 225 17.07 12.69 -1.23
C CYS A 225 16.94 12.66 0.29
N HIS A 226 16.64 13.85 0.85
CA HIS A 226 16.26 13.95 2.25
C HIS A 226 14.85 13.45 2.50
N MET A 227 14.71 12.72 3.60
CA MET A 227 13.47 12.10 4.04
C MET A 227 13.16 12.39 5.50
N GLU A 228 11.91 12.19 5.88
CA GLU A 228 11.43 12.20 7.27
C GLU A 228 10.76 10.88 7.59
N VAL A 229 10.85 10.42 8.84
CA VAL A 229 9.99 9.35 9.36
C VAL A 229 8.80 10.01 10.03
N LEU A 230 7.61 9.69 9.54
CA LEU A 230 6.34 10.22 10.01
C LEU A 230 5.54 9.16 10.74
N GLY A 231 4.96 9.52 11.88
CA GLY A 231 3.96 8.75 12.60
C GLY A 231 2.55 9.25 12.28
N PHE A 232 1.58 8.36 12.35
CA PHE A 232 0.16 8.67 12.17
C PHE A 232 -0.66 7.98 13.25
N ASP A 233 -1.73 8.66 13.66
CA ASP A 233 -2.77 8.13 14.50
C ASP A 233 -4.12 8.40 13.85
N SER A 234 -4.89 7.36 13.58
CA SER A 234 -6.20 7.48 12.93
C SER A 234 -7.21 8.33 13.70
N ASP A 235 -7.03 8.49 15.03
CA ASP A 235 -7.94 9.30 15.84
C ASP A 235 -7.60 10.79 15.82
N PHE A 236 -6.37 11.12 15.46
CA PHE A 236 -5.87 12.50 15.46
C PHE A 236 -5.50 13.01 14.05
N PRO A 237 -6.42 12.93 13.07
CA PRO A 237 -6.21 13.58 11.78
C PRO A 237 -6.21 15.11 11.99
N ASN A 238 -5.58 15.84 11.08
CA ASN A 238 -5.67 17.28 11.13
C ASN A 238 -7.14 17.74 11.03
N PRO A 239 -7.65 18.56 11.98
CA PRO A 239 -9.05 18.99 12.04
C PRO A 239 -9.58 19.57 10.73
N LYS A 240 -8.72 20.27 9.96
CA LYS A 240 -9.06 20.86 8.66
C LYS A 240 -9.51 19.81 7.63
N TYR A 241 -9.03 18.58 7.73
CA TYR A 241 -9.30 17.52 6.75
C TYR A 241 -10.18 16.40 7.30
N THR A 242 -10.60 16.47 8.56
CA THR A 242 -11.36 15.41 9.24
C THR A 242 -12.64 15.05 8.49
N SER A 243 -13.45 16.05 8.08
CA SER A 243 -14.69 15.80 7.34
C SER A 243 -14.44 15.10 5.99
N TRP A 244 -13.36 15.44 5.31
CA TRP A 244 -12.99 14.82 4.03
C TRP A 244 -12.48 13.41 4.20
N ILE A 245 -11.70 13.14 5.25
CA ILE A 245 -11.24 11.79 5.60
C ILE A 245 -12.45 10.91 5.99
N GLN A 246 -13.43 11.45 6.72
CA GLN A 246 -14.68 10.75 7.04
C GLN A 246 -15.48 10.43 5.78
N GLU A 247 -15.55 11.36 4.82
CA GLU A 247 -16.18 11.10 3.52
C GLU A 247 -15.46 10.01 2.74
N CYS A 248 -14.12 10.06 2.67
CA CYS A 248 -13.32 9.00 2.06
C CYS A 248 -13.59 7.64 2.74
N HIS A 249 -13.64 7.60 4.08
CA HIS A 249 -13.96 6.38 4.83
C HIS A 249 -15.34 5.81 4.44
N ARG A 250 -16.37 6.66 4.33
CA ARG A 250 -17.72 6.21 3.90
C ARG A 250 -17.71 5.66 2.47
N ARG A 251 -16.99 6.31 1.56
CA ARG A 251 -16.90 5.90 0.14
C ARG A 251 -16.10 4.64 -0.09
N LEU A 252 -15.15 4.30 0.80
CA LEU A 252 -14.33 3.10 0.69
C LEU A 252 -15.15 1.82 0.58
N ARG A 253 -16.32 1.74 1.24
CA ARG A 253 -17.21 0.57 1.16
C ARG A 253 -17.71 0.29 -0.26
N HIS A 254 -17.87 1.35 -1.06
CA HIS A 254 -18.42 1.30 -2.42
C HIS A 254 -17.30 1.22 -3.50
N ILE A 255 -16.03 1.21 -3.10
CA ILE A 255 -14.91 1.04 -4.03
C ILE A 255 -14.82 -0.44 -4.41
N ALA A 256 -14.65 -0.72 -5.71
CA ALA A 256 -14.40 -2.07 -6.17
C ALA A 256 -13.07 -2.59 -5.60
N VAL A 257 -13.11 -3.77 -4.99
CA VAL A 257 -11.95 -4.48 -4.49
C VAL A 257 -11.62 -5.62 -5.47
N VAL A 258 -10.35 -5.73 -5.85
CA VAL A 258 -9.86 -6.86 -6.66
C VAL A 258 -8.92 -7.70 -5.80
N CYS A 259 -9.23 -9.00 -5.70
CA CYS A 259 -8.46 -10.00 -4.95
C CYS A 259 -7.69 -10.91 -5.90
N GLY A 260 -6.43 -11.20 -5.55
CA GLY A 260 -5.58 -12.13 -6.31
C GLY A 260 -5.76 -13.60 -5.98
N GLY A 261 -6.55 -13.95 -4.96
CA GLY A 261 -6.79 -15.30 -4.49
C GLY A 261 -8.09 -15.42 -3.72
N TYR A 262 -8.44 -16.61 -3.30
CA TYR A 262 -9.63 -16.88 -2.49
C TYR A 262 -9.41 -16.35 -1.06
N CYS A 263 -10.38 -15.58 -0.55
CA CYS A 263 -10.46 -15.20 0.85
C CYS A 263 -11.53 -16.10 1.50
N GLU A 264 -11.11 -17.04 2.35
CA GLU A 264 -12.01 -18.01 2.99
C GLU A 264 -13.06 -17.36 3.90
N ASP A 265 -12.76 -16.18 4.42
CA ASP A 265 -13.63 -15.44 5.34
C ASP A 265 -14.56 -14.42 4.67
N TRP A 266 -14.56 -14.34 3.34
CA TRP A 266 -15.46 -13.43 2.64
C TRP A 266 -16.91 -13.94 2.69
N LYS A 267 -17.75 -13.24 3.47
CA LYS A 267 -19.19 -13.55 3.64
C LYS A 267 -20.12 -12.65 2.80
N GLY A 268 -19.57 -11.77 1.97
CA GLY A 268 -20.33 -10.88 1.10
C GLY A 268 -20.87 -11.55 -0.17
N PRO A 269 -21.73 -10.86 -0.95
CA PRO A 269 -22.27 -11.40 -2.19
C PRO A 269 -21.17 -11.57 -3.24
N ILE A 270 -20.91 -12.82 -3.62
CA ILE A 270 -20.00 -13.16 -4.71
C ILE A 270 -20.72 -12.91 -6.03
N SER A 271 -20.14 -12.08 -6.90
CA SER A 271 -20.68 -11.85 -8.23
C SER A 271 -20.76 -13.16 -9.02
N THR A 272 -21.84 -13.38 -9.76
CA THR A 272 -22.14 -14.63 -10.51
C THR A 272 -21.04 -15.01 -11.51
N ARG A 273 -20.24 -14.06 -11.99
CA ARG A 273 -19.08 -14.31 -12.88
C ARG A 273 -17.97 -15.13 -12.22
N ILE A 274 -17.84 -15.06 -10.90
CA ILE A 274 -16.78 -15.73 -10.14
C ILE A 274 -17.11 -17.20 -9.95
N ARG A 275 -18.38 -17.52 -9.70
CA ARG A 275 -18.84 -18.90 -9.45
C ARG A 275 -18.51 -19.84 -10.60
N THR A 276 -18.77 -19.40 -11.84
CA THR A 276 -18.51 -20.20 -13.04
C THR A 276 -17.03 -20.44 -13.36
N HIS A 277 -16.14 -19.56 -12.94
CA HIS A 277 -14.70 -19.72 -13.16
C HIS A 277 -14.07 -20.71 -12.18
N PHE A 278 -14.49 -20.68 -10.91
CA PHE A 278 -14.00 -21.60 -9.87
C PHE A 278 -14.54 -23.02 -10.07
N GLU A 279 -15.81 -23.18 -10.41
CA GLU A 279 -16.41 -24.48 -10.72
C GLU A 279 -15.69 -25.17 -11.90
N LYS A 280 -15.24 -24.40 -12.91
CA LYS A 280 -14.44 -24.90 -14.03
C LYS A 280 -13.00 -25.25 -13.66
N GLN A 281 -12.39 -24.62 -12.65
CA GLN A 281 -11.04 -24.95 -12.20
C GLN A 281 -11.01 -26.18 -11.27
N GLN A 282 -12.04 -26.38 -10.45
CA GLN A 282 -12.16 -27.56 -9.59
C GLN A 282 -12.53 -28.82 -10.38
N GLN A 283 -13.11 -28.70 -11.58
CA GLN A 283 -13.44 -29.79 -12.46
C GLN A 283 -12.30 -30.25 -13.39
N LYS A 284 -11.14 -29.60 -13.36
CA LYS A 284 -9.96 -30.16 -14.05
C LYS A 284 -9.42 -31.32 -13.21
N PRO A 285 -9.48 -32.58 -13.74
CA PRO A 285 -8.89 -33.72 -13.05
C PRO A 285 -7.39 -33.44 -12.88
N LEU A 286 -6.88 -33.70 -11.68
CA LEU A 286 -5.46 -33.85 -11.43
C LEU A 286 -4.96 -34.95 -12.36
N VAL A 287 -4.36 -34.60 -13.48
CA VAL A 287 -3.60 -35.52 -14.33
C VAL A 287 -2.38 -35.87 -13.50
N GLY A 288 -2.53 -36.94 -12.71
CA GLY A 288 -1.43 -37.55 -12.01
C GLY A 288 -0.53 -38.22 -13.04
N GLU A 289 0.61 -37.67 -13.30
CA GLU A 289 1.73 -38.40 -13.85
C GLU A 289 2.09 -39.51 -12.88
N ARG A 290 1.54 -40.72 -13.15
CA ARG A 290 2.11 -41.96 -12.60
C ARG A 290 3.44 -42.15 -13.31
N LEU A 291 4.52 -41.77 -12.68
CA LEU A 291 5.83 -42.27 -13.01
C LEU A 291 5.79 -43.80 -12.76
N SER A 292 5.81 -44.54 -13.83
CA SER A 292 5.94 -45.99 -13.81
C SER A 292 7.30 -46.37 -13.25
N SER A 293 7.31 -47.27 -12.26
CA SER A 293 8.49 -47.78 -11.57
C SER A 293 9.38 -48.70 -12.42
N SER A 294 9.27 -48.67 -13.74
CA SER A 294 10.05 -49.49 -14.66
C SER A 294 11.27 -48.82 -15.30
N ASP A 295 11.47 -47.51 -15.13
CA ASP A 295 12.60 -46.81 -15.78
C ASP A 295 13.82 -46.57 -14.89
N LEU A 296 13.90 -47.21 -13.74
CA LEU A 296 15.01 -47.05 -12.77
C LEU A 296 16.05 -48.20 -12.80
N TYR A 297 15.96 -49.14 -13.76
CA TYR A 297 16.89 -50.27 -13.83
C TYR A 297 17.55 -50.50 -15.18
N SER A 298 18.02 -49.45 -15.85
CA SER A 298 18.86 -49.70 -17.03
C SER A 298 19.84 -48.55 -17.31
N ARG A 299 20.78 -48.34 -16.43
CA ARG A 299 22.08 -47.68 -16.75
C ARG A 299 23.09 -47.85 -15.60
N CYS A 300 23.48 -49.11 -15.39
CA CYS A 300 24.77 -49.42 -14.77
C CYS A 300 25.31 -50.63 -15.53
N GLY A 301 26.34 -50.43 -16.29
CA GLY A 301 27.08 -51.51 -16.91
C GLY A 301 27.86 -51.04 -18.12
N GLU A 302 29.11 -51.03 -17.89
CA GLU A 302 30.25 -51.21 -18.79
C GLU A 302 31.16 -50.02 -19.04
N ARG A 303 32.31 -50.17 -18.39
CA ARG A 303 33.60 -49.68 -18.88
C ARG A 303 34.37 -50.81 -19.54
N PRO A 304 35.37 -50.53 -20.37
CA PRO A 304 36.69 -50.31 -19.81
C PRO A 304 37.19 -48.87 -19.95
#